data_280cae2bd408b2659ace0948654ee281
#
_entry.id   280cae2bd408b2659ace0948654ee281
#
_cell.length_a   1.000
_cell.length_b   1.000
_cell.length_c   1.000
_cell.angle_alpha   90.00
_cell.angle_beta   90.00
_cell.angle_gamma   90.00
#
_symmetry.space_group_name_H-M   'P 1'
#
loop_
_entity.id
_entity.type
_entity.pdbx_description
1 polymer ?
#
loop_
_entity_poly.entity_id
_entity_poly.type
_entity_poly.pdbx_seq_one_letter_code
_entity_poly.pdbx_strand_id
1 'polypeptide(L)'
;MFAAVILIGAALLMLPISAQERTVTPFHEALFTATSAVCVTGLVVRDTASHWSAFGQAVLMVLIQIGGLGVITVGASFSLLSGRRISLSQRGRMQEAMSAPKVGGIVRLTGFVIRASLMIEGIGALCMLPVFCRDFGVSGIWKAVFHSVSAFCNAGFDLMGTPDTPFVSLTAYRADPVINLTISALIVVGGIGFLTWDDVRTNRLCFHRYRLQSKVILAATALLILLPMLYFFCFEFKGGTLRERLLLSLFQSVTPRTAGFN
;
A
#
# COMPACT_ATOMS: atom_id res chain seq x y z
N MET A 1 13.71 9.29 13.17
CA MET A 1 13.86 8.56 11.90
C MET A 1 12.81 8.98 10.87
N PHE A 2 11.51 8.94 11.17
CA PHE A 2 10.46 9.37 10.22
C PHE A 2 10.70 10.77 9.63
N ALA A 3 10.93 11.78 10.49
CA ALA A 3 11.20 13.15 10.03
C ALA A 3 12.40 13.23 9.06
N ALA A 4 13.46 12.48 9.31
CA ALA A 4 14.61 12.46 8.40
C ALA A 4 14.27 11.87 7.03
N VAL A 5 13.49 10.77 6.99
CA VAL A 5 13.03 10.16 5.73
C VAL A 5 12.13 11.13 4.96
N ILE A 6 11.21 11.81 5.65
CA ILE A 6 10.32 12.82 5.06
C ILE A 6 11.13 13.98 4.45
N LEU A 7 12.09 14.54 5.20
CA LEU A 7 12.90 15.64 4.72
C LEU A 7 13.79 15.26 3.53
N ILE A 8 14.40 14.07 3.54
CA ILE A 8 15.17 13.55 2.41
C ILE A 8 14.23 13.32 1.21
N GLY A 9 13.06 12.73 1.42
CA GLY A 9 12.06 12.55 0.39
C GLY A 9 11.59 13.87 -0.22
N ALA A 10 11.31 14.87 0.62
CA ALA A 10 10.94 16.21 0.16
C ALA A 10 12.06 16.86 -0.67
N ALA A 11 13.31 16.76 -0.21
CA ALA A 11 14.45 17.27 -0.96
C ALA A 11 14.61 16.60 -2.34
N LEU A 12 14.42 15.29 -2.42
CA LEU A 12 14.44 14.55 -3.69
C LEU A 12 13.30 14.97 -4.61
N LEU A 13 12.08 15.16 -4.06
CA LEU A 13 10.91 15.57 -4.83
C LEU A 13 10.98 17.03 -5.30
N MET A 14 11.77 17.90 -4.66
CA MET A 14 12.03 19.27 -5.11
C MET A 14 12.94 19.34 -6.34
N LEU A 15 13.71 18.29 -6.62
CA LEU A 15 14.62 18.29 -7.76
C LEU A 15 13.85 18.46 -9.08
N PRO A 16 14.34 19.27 -10.04
CA PRO A 16 13.67 19.45 -11.34
C PRO A 16 13.47 18.14 -12.10
N ILE A 17 14.33 17.14 -11.89
CA ILE A 17 14.21 15.82 -12.50
C ILE A 17 13.00 15.04 -12.00
N SER A 18 12.46 15.38 -10.82
CA SER A 18 11.31 14.73 -10.20
C SER A 18 9.99 15.17 -10.80
N ALA A 19 9.91 16.36 -11.41
CA ALA A 19 8.72 16.86 -12.09
C ALA A 19 8.79 16.57 -13.61
N GLN A 20 7.62 16.32 -14.24
CA GLN A 20 7.54 16.10 -15.69
C GLN A 20 8.00 17.31 -16.49
N GLU A 21 7.58 18.50 -16.07
CA GLU A 21 7.94 19.78 -16.70
C GLU A 21 9.35 20.24 -16.36
N ARG A 22 10.13 19.44 -15.61
CA ARG A 22 11.47 19.78 -15.11
C ARG A 22 11.54 21.11 -14.35
N THR A 23 10.45 21.47 -13.70
CA THR A 23 10.36 22.64 -12.82
C THR A 23 10.65 22.23 -11.38
N VAL A 24 11.15 23.18 -10.57
CA VAL A 24 11.36 22.95 -9.14
C VAL A 24 10.01 22.95 -8.44
N THR A 25 9.63 21.85 -7.82
CA THR A 25 8.39 21.77 -7.03
C THR A 25 8.57 22.59 -5.73
N PRO A 26 7.61 23.44 -5.35
CA PRO A 26 7.67 24.21 -4.11
C PRO A 26 7.86 23.32 -2.88
N PHE A 27 8.68 23.78 -1.92
CA PHE A 27 9.03 23.00 -0.73
C PHE A 27 7.81 22.48 0.04
N HIS A 28 6.78 23.32 0.22
CA HIS A 28 5.59 22.93 0.96
C HIS A 28 4.80 21.82 0.27
N GLU A 29 4.72 21.81 -1.08
CA GLU A 29 4.07 20.75 -1.85
C GLU A 29 4.89 19.43 -1.82
N ALA A 30 6.21 19.54 -1.99
CA ALA A 30 7.11 18.40 -1.90
C ALA A 30 7.12 17.79 -0.49
N LEU A 31 7.14 18.63 0.55
CA LEU A 31 7.09 18.20 1.95
C LEU A 31 5.76 17.53 2.27
N PHE A 32 4.63 18.09 1.82
CA PHE A 32 3.31 17.51 2.01
C PHE A 32 3.23 16.14 1.36
N THR A 33 3.65 16.03 0.09
CA THR A 33 3.61 14.78 -0.67
C THR A 33 4.54 13.72 -0.06
N ALA A 34 5.77 14.09 0.33
CA ALA A 34 6.68 13.19 1.03
C ALA A 34 6.13 12.71 2.38
N THR A 35 5.50 13.61 3.14
CA THR A 35 4.84 13.26 4.40
C THR A 35 3.69 12.30 4.17
N SER A 36 2.84 12.58 3.19
CA SER A 36 1.72 11.73 2.80
C SER A 36 2.19 10.34 2.37
N ALA A 37 3.27 10.24 1.59
CA ALA A 37 3.83 8.97 1.14
C ALA A 37 4.42 8.16 2.31
N VAL A 38 5.22 8.78 3.18
CA VAL A 38 5.87 8.10 4.32
C VAL A 38 4.88 7.75 5.44
N CYS A 39 3.89 8.61 5.69
CA CYS A 39 2.82 8.32 6.66
C CYS A 39 1.67 7.48 6.07
N VAL A 40 1.75 7.16 4.77
CA VAL A 40 0.76 6.32 4.08
C VAL A 40 -0.65 6.90 4.19
N THR A 41 -0.79 8.22 3.98
CA THR A 41 -2.09 8.91 4.12
C THR A 41 -2.87 9.02 2.82
N GLY A 42 -2.19 9.01 1.66
CA GLY A 42 -2.83 9.07 0.34
C GLY A 42 -3.34 10.43 -0.09
N LEU A 43 -3.08 11.47 0.70
CA LEU A 43 -3.46 12.83 0.32
C LEU A 43 -2.45 13.40 -0.67
N VAL A 44 -2.94 14.01 -1.75
CA VAL A 44 -2.12 14.58 -2.82
C VAL A 44 -2.49 16.04 -3.07
N VAL A 45 -1.48 16.89 -3.27
CA VAL A 45 -1.65 18.30 -3.68
C VAL A 45 -1.56 18.41 -5.20
N ARG A 46 -0.70 17.60 -5.81
CA ARG A 46 -0.51 17.48 -7.25
C ARG A 46 -0.88 16.08 -7.69
N ASP A 47 -1.51 15.95 -8.84
CA ASP A 47 -1.80 14.65 -9.41
C ASP A 47 -0.52 13.85 -9.64
N THR A 48 -0.51 12.59 -9.16
CA THR A 48 0.72 11.79 -9.14
C THR A 48 1.18 11.39 -10.53
N ALA A 49 0.23 11.14 -11.42
CA ALA A 49 0.55 10.68 -12.77
C ALA A 49 1.04 11.81 -13.68
N SER A 50 0.43 12.99 -13.61
CA SER A 50 0.70 14.09 -14.53
C SER A 50 1.81 15.04 -14.05
N HIS A 51 2.01 15.19 -12.73
CA HIS A 51 3.03 16.11 -12.21
C HIS A 51 4.40 15.42 -12.03
N TRP A 52 4.45 14.19 -11.52
CA TRP A 52 5.72 13.54 -11.21
C TRP A 52 6.27 12.75 -12.40
N SER A 53 7.54 12.97 -12.71
CA SER A 53 8.29 12.15 -13.67
C SER A 53 8.45 10.70 -13.20
N ALA A 54 8.92 9.81 -14.06
CA ALA A 54 9.23 8.43 -13.66
C ALA A 54 10.19 8.36 -12.45
N PHE A 55 11.14 9.30 -12.35
CA PHE A 55 12.02 9.42 -11.19
C PHE A 55 11.24 9.85 -9.93
N GLY A 56 10.41 10.89 -10.02
CA GLY A 56 9.58 11.34 -8.90
C GLY A 56 8.61 10.25 -8.42
N GLN A 57 7.98 9.53 -9.35
CA GLN A 57 7.12 8.38 -9.04
C GLN A 57 7.89 7.24 -8.37
N ALA A 58 9.14 6.96 -8.79
CA ALA A 58 9.99 5.97 -8.14
C ALA A 58 10.37 6.39 -6.71
N VAL A 59 10.69 7.68 -6.50
CA VAL A 59 10.92 8.22 -5.15
C VAL A 59 9.68 8.04 -4.27
N LEU A 60 8.49 8.40 -4.79
CA LEU A 60 7.23 8.21 -4.06
C LEU A 60 6.99 6.74 -3.71
N MET A 61 7.18 5.83 -4.67
CA MET A 61 7.02 4.39 -4.43
C MET A 61 7.95 3.88 -3.32
N VAL A 62 9.21 4.34 -3.30
CA VAL A 62 10.16 3.97 -2.22
C VAL A 62 9.72 4.56 -0.88
N LEU A 63 9.25 5.80 -0.84
CA LEU A 63 8.74 6.43 0.38
C LEU A 63 7.51 5.70 0.92
N ILE A 64 6.58 5.31 0.05
CA ILE A 64 5.40 4.50 0.38
C ILE A 64 5.84 3.15 0.96
N GLN A 65 6.79 2.47 0.32
CA GLN A 65 7.32 1.19 0.79
C GLN A 65 7.98 1.30 2.17
N ILE A 66 8.77 2.35 2.40
CA ILE A 66 9.39 2.62 3.70
C ILE A 66 8.32 2.90 4.77
N GLY A 67 7.28 3.64 4.41
CA GLY A 67 6.15 3.93 5.30
C GLY A 67 5.33 2.70 5.64
N GLY A 68 4.88 1.96 4.65
CA GLY A 68 4.01 0.79 4.79
C GLY A 68 4.66 -0.38 5.53
N LEU A 69 5.95 -0.64 5.28
CA LEU A 69 6.71 -1.64 6.04
C LEU A 69 7.16 -1.13 7.42
N GLY A 70 7.13 0.17 7.63
CA GLY A 70 7.66 0.85 8.80
C GLY A 70 9.17 1.11 8.72
N VAL A 71 9.56 2.35 9.00
CA VAL A 71 10.95 2.83 8.90
C VAL A 71 11.93 1.98 9.72
N ILE A 72 11.50 1.45 10.88
CA ILE A 72 12.34 0.61 11.74
C ILE A 72 12.55 -0.77 11.11
N THR A 73 11.53 -1.33 10.48
CA THR A 73 11.62 -2.63 9.77
C THR A 73 12.57 -2.52 8.58
N VAL A 74 12.47 -1.45 7.81
CA VAL A 74 13.36 -1.18 6.67
C VAL A 74 14.79 -0.93 7.14
N GLY A 75 15.00 -0.15 8.20
CA GLY A 75 16.33 0.07 8.78
C GLY A 75 16.99 -1.21 9.31
N ALA A 76 16.20 -2.11 9.91
CA ALA A 76 16.67 -3.43 10.33
C ALA A 76 17.00 -4.33 9.14
N SER A 77 16.27 -4.22 8.05
CA SER A 77 16.51 -4.97 6.81
C SER A 77 17.86 -4.61 6.19
N PHE A 78 18.20 -3.33 6.17
CA PHE A 78 19.52 -2.86 5.74
C PHE A 78 20.66 -3.47 6.58
N SER A 79 20.47 -3.57 7.91
CA SER A 79 21.44 -4.20 8.80
C SER A 79 21.57 -5.70 8.52
N LEU A 80 20.45 -6.38 8.20
CA LEU A 80 20.45 -7.81 7.85
C LEU A 80 21.15 -8.08 6.51
N LEU A 81 20.87 -7.26 5.48
CA LEU A 81 21.49 -7.39 4.16
C LEU A 81 22.99 -7.09 4.21
N SER A 82 23.43 -6.17 5.07
CA SER A 82 24.84 -5.84 5.28
C SER A 82 25.60 -6.88 6.13
N GLY A 83 24.96 -7.99 6.51
CA GLY A 83 25.57 -9.05 7.34
C GLY A 83 25.95 -8.61 8.76
N ARG A 84 25.56 -7.41 9.20
CA ARG A 84 25.86 -6.89 10.54
C ARG A 84 24.99 -7.57 11.59
N ARG A 85 25.60 -7.89 12.75
CA ARG A 85 24.86 -8.43 13.89
C ARG A 85 23.95 -7.36 14.48
N ILE A 86 22.65 -7.62 14.56
CA ILE A 86 21.66 -6.72 15.15
C ILE A 86 21.84 -6.75 16.67
N SER A 87 22.11 -5.59 17.26
CA SER A 87 22.28 -5.41 18.70
C SER A 87 20.99 -5.66 19.48
N LEU A 88 21.08 -5.94 20.77
CA LEU A 88 19.89 -6.12 21.63
C LEU A 88 19.00 -4.87 21.67
N SER A 89 19.59 -3.68 21.70
CA SER A 89 18.87 -2.41 21.65
C SER A 89 18.09 -2.24 20.34
N GLN A 90 18.66 -2.63 19.20
CA GLN A 90 17.95 -2.62 17.91
C GLN A 90 16.80 -3.62 17.89
N ARG A 91 17.00 -4.83 18.45
CA ARG A 91 15.93 -5.85 18.56
C ARG A 91 14.77 -5.36 19.44
N GLY A 92 15.05 -4.65 20.54
CA GLY A 92 14.02 -4.04 21.39
C GLY A 92 13.18 -3.03 20.61
N ARG A 93 13.81 -2.12 19.85
CA ARG A 93 13.09 -1.16 19.00
C ARG A 93 12.28 -1.83 17.89
N MET A 94 12.77 -2.92 17.31
CA MET A 94 12.02 -3.71 16.32
C MET A 94 10.80 -4.38 16.97
N GLN A 95 10.96 -4.92 18.19
CA GLN A 95 9.87 -5.51 18.95
C GLN A 95 8.76 -4.51 19.22
N GLU A 96 9.12 -3.31 19.67
CA GLU A 96 8.17 -2.23 19.94
C GLU A 96 7.45 -1.79 18.65
N ALA A 97 8.19 -1.57 17.56
CA ALA A 97 7.63 -1.15 16.27
C ALA A 97 6.66 -2.17 15.65
N MET A 98 6.92 -3.46 15.85
CA MET A 98 6.06 -4.54 15.33
C MET A 98 5.04 -5.02 16.37
N SER A 99 5.00 -4.41 17.55
CA SER A 99 4.17 -4.85 18.70
C SER A 99 4.34 -6.35 19.00
N ALA A 100 5.55 -6.88 18.78
CA ALA A 100 5.81 -8.31 18.92
C ALA A 100 5.94 -8.70 20.41
N PRO A 101 5.37 -9.84 20.85
CA PRO A 101 5.33 -10.21 22.26
C PRO A 101 6.70 -10.60 22.84
N LYS A 102 7.68 -10.96 22.00
CA LYS A 102 9.01 -11.41 22.42
C LYS A 102 10.11 -10.84 21.52
N VAL A 103 11.26 -10.48 22.10
CA VAL A 103 12.48 -10.07 21.38
C VAL A 103 13.09 -11.23 20.59
N GLY A 104 12.94 -12.45 21.10
CA GLY A 104 13.43 -13.66 20.46
C GLY A 104 12.66 -13.95 19.17
N GLY A 105 13.40 -14.11 18.06
CA GLY A 105 12.79 -14.40 16.75
C GLY A 105 12.39 -13.18 15.92
N ILE A 106 12.49 -11.95 16.46
CA ILE A 106 12.08 -10.73 15.75
C ILE A 106 12.81 -10.54 14.41
N VAL A 107 14.07 -10.91 14.34
CA VAL A 107 14.88 -10.85 13.12
C VAL A 107 14.33 -11.79 12.03
N ARG A 108 13.90 -13.01 12.44
CA ARG A 108 13.28 -13.98 11.52
C ARG A 108 11.92 -13.48 11.04
N LEU A 109 11.14 -12.90 11.94
CA LEU A 109 9.84 -12.30 11.62
C LEU A 109 10.00 -11.15 10.62
N THR A 110 10.93 -10.24 10.84
CA THR A 110 11.23 -9.13 9.91
C THR A 110 11.62 -9.64 8.53
N GLY A 111 12.53 -10.63 8.45
CA GLY A 111 12.90 -11.22 7.17
C GLY A 111 11.74 -11.95 6.46
N PHE A 112 10.81 -12.53 7.23
CA PHE A 112 9.58 -13.09 6.68
C PHE A 112 8.66 -12.00 6.14
N VAL A 113 8.42 -10.94 6.92
CA VAL A 113 7.56 -9.81 6.52
C VAL A 113 8.02 -9.22 5.19
N ILE A 114 9.31 -8.91 5.04
CA ILE A 114 9.83 -8.31 3.80
C ILE A 114 9.63 -9.23 2.60
N ARG A 115 10.00 -10.52 2.73
CA ARG A 115 9.85 -11.47 1.62
C ARG A 115 8.38 -11.69 1.26
N ALA A 116 7.51 -11.79 2.26
CA ALA A 116 6.09 -11.95 2.04
C ALA A 116 5.48 -10.70 1.38
N SER A 117 5.85 -9.49 1.82
CA SER A 117 5.39 -8.23 1.22
C SER A 117 5.78 -8.16 -0.25
N LEU A 118 7.07 -8.31 -0.58
CA LEU A 118 7.55 -8.28 -1.96
C LEU A 118 6.89 -9.36 -2.84
N MET A 119 6.63 -10.55 -2.29
CA MET A 119 5.95 -11.62 -3.01
C MET A 119 4.49 -11.26 -3.30
N ILE A 120 3.76 -10.74 -2.31
CA ILE A 120 2.35 -10.35 -2.45
C ILE A 120 2.22 -9.18 -3.42
N GLU A 121 3.09 -8.17 -3.31
CA GLU A 121 3.17 -7.05 -4.24
C GLU A 121 3.49 -7.52 -5.66
N GLY A 122 4.43 -8.44 -5.82
CA GLY A 122 4.76 -9.04 -7.11
C GLY A 122 3.58 -9.79 -7.73
N ILE A 123 2.85 -10.59 -6.94
CA ILE A 123 1.65 -11.29 -7.40
C ILE A 123 0.56 -10.29 -7.80
N GLY A 124 0.33 -9.25 -6.98
CA GLY A 124 -0.64 -8.21 -7.28
C GLY A 124 -0.31 -7.48 -8.60
N ALA A 125 0.96 -7.11 -8.79
CA ALA A 125 1.42 -6.51 -10.03
C ALA A 125 1.19 -7.44 -11.24
N LEU A 126 1.55 -8.72 -11.12
CA LEU A 126 1.33 -9.73 -12.17
C LEU A 126 -0.14 -9.92 -12.52
N CYS A 127 -1.04 -9.88 -11.53
CA CYS A 127 -2.49 -9.98 -11.77
C CYS A 127 -3.02 -8.76 -12.56
N MET A 128 -2.57 -7.55 -12.24
CA MET A 128 -3.01 -6.31 -12.91
C MET A 128 -2.32 -6.06 -14.26
N LEU A 129 -1.16 -6.67 -14.48
CA LEU A 129 -0.32 -6.46 -15.66
C LEU A 129 -1.05 -6.68 -17.00
N PRO A 130 -1.86 -7.74 -17.20
CA PRO A 130 -2.56 -7.95 -18.48
C PRO A 130 -3.53 -6.82 -18.82
N VAL A 131 -4.23 -6.28 -17.79
CA VAL A 131 -5.20 -5.20 -17.98
C VAL A 131 -4.48 -3.89 -18.30
N PHE A 132 -3.48 -3.51 -17.50
CA PHE A 132 -2.76 -2.25 -17.70
C PHE A 132 -1.88 -2.28 -18.97
N CYS A 133 -1.29 -3.42 -19.33
CA CYS A 133 -0.53 -3.51 -20.59
C CYS A 133 -1.43 -3.45 -21.81
N ARG A 134 -2.66 -3.97 -21.75
CA ARG A 134 -3.64 -3.82 -22.83
C ARG A 134 -3.98 -2.35 -23.07
N ASP A 135 -4.13 -1.55 -22.01
CA ASP A 135 -4.62 -0.18 -22.10
C ASP A 135 -3.50 0.86 -22.27
N PHE A 136 -2.32 0.60 -21.69
CA PHE A 136 -1.18 1.54 -21.68
C PHE A 136 0.11 0.99 -22.33
N GLY A 137 0.06 -0.20 -22.92
CA GLY A 137 1.26 -0.83 -23.51
C GLY A 137 2.36 -1.06 -22.47
N VAL A 138 3.61 -0.76 -22.81
CA VAL A 138 4.77 -1.00 -21.94
C VAL A 138 4.71 -0.20 -20.62
N SER A 139 4.14 1.01 -20.66
CA SER A 139 3.97 1.82 -19.44
C SER A 139 3.02 1.18 -18.41
N GLY A 140 2.16 0.26 -18.87
CA GLY A 140 1.29 -0.53 -18.01
C GLY A 140 2.05 -1.38 -16.98
N ILE A 141 3.28 -1.81 -17.29
CA ILE A 141 4.13 -2.56 -16.34
C ILE A 141 4.43 -1.69 -15.11
N TRP A 142 4.86 -0.44 -15.35
CA TRP A 142 5.17 0.50 -14.27
C TRP A 142 3.93 0.82 -13.44
N LYS A 143 2.79 1.05 -14.11
CA LYS A 143 1.51 1.30 -13.42
C LYS A 143 1.10 0.11 -12.56
N ALA A 144 1.23 -1.14 -13.05
CA ALA A 144 0.90 -2.34 -12.29
C ALA A 144 1.75 -2.47 -11.02
N VAL A 145 3.06 -2.26 -11.12
CA VAL A 145 3.97 -2.32 -9.97
C VAL A 145 3.64 -1.22 -8.96
N PHE A 146 3.49 0.03 -9.42
CA PHE A 146 3.19 1.17 -8.55
C PHE A 146 1.87 0.99 -7.78
N HIS A 147 0.79 0.60 -8.49
CA HIS A 147 -0.51 0.38 -7.85
C HIS A 147 -0.49 -0.80 -6.89
N SER A 148 0.28 -1.86 -7.20
CA SER A 148 0.41 -3.00 -6.29
C SER A 148 1.07 -2.60 -4.98
N VAL A 149 2.18 -1.85 -5.03
CA VAL A 149 2.87 -1.32 -3.84
C VAL A 149 1.96 -0.36 -3.08
N SER A 150 1.34 0.60 -3.78
CA SER A 150 0.45 1.58 -3.18
C SER A 150 -0.75 0.95 -2.48
N ALA A 151 -1.39 -0.05 -3.11
CA ALA A 151 -2.53 -0.77 -2.55
C ALA A 151 -2.13 -1.65 -1.35
N PHE A 152 -1.02 -2.39 -1.47
CA PHE A 152 -0.54 -3.25 -0.38
C PHE A 152 -0.11 -2.44 0.85
N CYS A 153 0.57 -1.32 0.65
CA CYS A 153 0.93 -0.40 1.71
C CYS A 153 -0.26 0.44 2.22
N ASN A 154 -1.45 0.34 1.61
CA ASN A 154 -2.63 1.15 1.90
C ASN A 154 -2.39 2.66 1.71
N ALA A 155 -1.62 3.03 0.69
CA ALA A 155 -1.17 4.42 0.49
C ALA A 155 -2.12 5.26 -0.37
N GLY A 156 -2.90 4.64 -1.27
CA GLY A 156 -3.90 5.35 -2.08
C GLY A 156 -3.35 6.24 -3.20
N PHE A 157 -2.06 6.24 -3.43
CA PHE A 157 -1.48 6.92 -4.60
C PHE A 157 -1.73 6.12 -5.87
N ASP A 158 -2.13 6.80 -6.94
CA ASP A 158 -2.40 6.21 -8.24
C ASP A 158 -1.66 6.92 -9.38
N LEU A 159 -1.58 6.28 -10.54
CA LEU A 159 -0.95 6.80 -11.75
C LEU A 159 -1.96 6.85 -12.92
N MET A 160 -3.24 7.17 -12.64
CA MET A 160 -4.30 7.19 -13.64
C MET A 160 -4.66 8.58 -14.13
N GLY A 161 -4.29 9.64 -13.39
CA GLY A 161 -4.54 11.01 -13.78
C GLY A 161 -3.88 11.37 -15.12
N THR A 162 -4.54 12.27 -15.83
CA THR A 162 -4.03 12.93 -17.05
C THR A 162 -4.05 14.43 -16.86
N PRO A 163 -3.31 15.22 -17.66
CA PRO A 163 -3.39 16.69 -17.58
C PRO A 163 -4.82 17.24 -17.73
N ASP A 164 -5.65 16.58 -18.55
CA ASP A 164 -7.04 16.99 -18.79
C ASP A 164 -8.00 16.53 -17.69
N THR A 165 -7.71 15.40 -17.07
CA THR A 165 -8.52 14.78 -16.01
C THR A 165 -7.62 14.36 -14.85
N PRO A 166 -7.19 15.30 -13.99
CA PRO A 166 -6.38 14.98 -12.82
C PRO A 166 -7.23 14.28 -11.74
N PHE A 167 -6.59 13.54 -10.85
CA PHE A 167 -7.20 12.87 -9.69
C PHE A 167 -8.31 11.86 -10.01
N VAL A 168 -8.28 11.25 -11.19
CA VAL A 168 -9.32 10.30 -11.64
C VAL A 168 -9.32 9.00 -10.85
N SER A 169 -8.17 8.63 -10.30
CA SER A 169 -7.94 7.35 -9.60
C SER A 169 -8.35 6.14 -10.48
N LEU A 170 -8.94 5.10 -9.91
CA LEU A 170 -9.30 3.86 -10.62
C LEU A 170 -10.73 3.86 -11.18
N THR A 171 -11.39 5.01 -11.26
CA THR A 171 -12.81 5.12 -11.69
C THR A 171 -13.07 4.52 -13.08
N ALA A 172 -12.09 4.57 -13.99
CA ALA A 172 -12.21 3.96 -15.32
C ALA A 172 -12.30 2.42 -15.26
N TYR A 173 -11.80 1.81 -14.18
CA TYR A 173 -11.79 0.35 -13.99
C TYR A 173 -12.90 -0.16 -13.07
N ARG A 174 -13.93 0.66 -12.79
CA ARG A 174 -15.04 0.32 -11.89
C ARG A 174 -15.73 -1.01 -12.20
N ALA A 175 -15.80 -1.40 -13.47
CA ALA A 175 -16.42 -2.65 -13.94
C ALA A 175 -15.40 -3.79 -14.14
N ASP A 176 -14.10 -3.53 -14.04
CA ASP A 176 -13.06 -4.55 -14.24
C ASP A 176 -12.85 -5.38 -12.96
N PRO A 177 -13.16 -6.68 -12.98
CA PRO A 177 -13.06 -7.51 -11.77
C PRO A 177 -11.62 -7.79 -11.38
N VAL A 178 -10.69 -7.84 -12.34
CA VAL A 178 -9.27 -8.15 -12.05
C VAL A 178 -8.68 -7.02 -11.23
N ILE A 179 -8.86 -5.78 -11.65
CA ILE A 179 -8.35 -4.61 -10.93
C ILE A 179 -9.02 -4.48 -9.56
N ASN A 180 -10.38 -4.51 -9.53
CA ASN A 180 -11.12 -4.31 -8.27
C ASN A 180 -10.79 -5.38 -7.22
N LEU A 181 -10.77 -6.67 -7.61
CA LEU A 181 -10.49 -7.75 -6.67
C LEU A 181 -9.02 -7.76 -6.24
N THR A 182 -8.08 -7.49 -7.15
CA THR A 182 -6.65 -7.46 -6.82
C THR A 182 -6.33 -6.32 -5.87
N ILE A 183 -6.78 -5.10 -6.16
CA ILE A 183 -6.58 -3.93 -5.29
C ILE A 183 -7.23 -4.16 -3.93
N SER A 184 -8.50 -4.60 -3.89
CA SER A 184 -9.19 -4.90 -2.63
C SER A 184 -8.47 -5.97 -1.82
N ALA A 185 -7.98 -7.03 -2.44
CA ALA A 185 -7.23 -8.09 -1.76
C ALA A 185 -5.90 -7.56 -1.20
N LEU A 186 -5.16 -6.75 -1.98
CA LEU A 186 -3.90 -6.12 -1.52
C LEU A 186 -4.13 -5.23 -0.31
N ILE A 187 -5.16 -4.36 -0.35
CA ILE A 187 -5.53 -3.47 0.76
C ILE A 187 -5.85 -4.29 2.02
N VAL A 188 -6.68 -5.31 1.89
CA VAL A 188 -7.07 -6.16 3.04
C VAL A 188 -5.87 -6.90 3.61
N VAL A 189 -5.07 -7.56 2.75
CA VAL A 189 -3.90 -8.32 3.18
C VAL A 189 -2.85 -7.41 3.82
N GLY A 190 -2.57 -6.24 3.24
CA GLY A 190 -1.66 -5.24 3.82
C GLY A 190 -2.15 -4.73 5.17
N GLY A 191 -3.48 -4.50 5.30
CA GLY A 191 -4.10 -3.91 6.48
C GLY A 191 -4.28 -4.84 7.70
N ILE A 192 -4.26 -6.16 7.53
CA ILE A 192 -4.47 -7.10 8.66
C ILE A 192 -3.28 -7.22 9.61
N GLY A 193 -2.11 -6.71 9.23
CA GLY A 193 -0.91 -6.64 10.07
C GLY A 193 -0.05 -7.91 10.11
N PHE A 194 1.22 -7.69 10.33
CA PHE A 194 2.27 -8.73 10.21
C PHE A 194 2.18 -9.85 11.24
N LEU A 195 1.66 -9.57 12.44
CA LEU A 195 1.45 -10.60 13.47
C LEU A 195 0.34 -11.57 13.08
N THR A 196 -0.69 -11.09 12.39
CA THR A 196 -1.75 -11.94 11.85
C THR A 196 -1.20 -12.86 10.75
N TRP A 197 -0.28 -12.35 9.90
CA TRP A 197 0.41 -13.18 8.92
C TRP A 197 1.25 -14.30 9.55
N ASP A 198 1.93 -13.99 10.68
CA ASP A 198 2.69 -14.98 11.43
C ASP A 198 1.78 -16.07 11.99
N ASP A 199 0.62 -15.71 12.50
CA ASP A 199 -0.39 -16.67 12.97
C ASP A 199 -0.96 -17.53 11.83
N VAL A 200 -1.28 -16.93 10.69
CA VAL A 200 -1.76 -17.67 9.49
C VAL A 200 -0.69 -18.65 9.01
N ARG A 201 0.57 -18.22 8.97
CA ARG A 201 1.69 -19.06 8.57
C ARG A 201 1.92 -20.22 9.52
N THR A 202 1.87 -19.95 10.84
CA THR A 202 2.21 -20.94 11.89
C THR A 202 1.06 -21.91 12.14
N ASN A 203 -0.16 -21.40 12.24
CA ASN A 203 -1.35 -22.17 12.61
C ASN A 203 -2.23 -22.55 11.42
N ARG A 204 -1.88 -22.10 10.19
CA ARG A 204 -2.64 -22.33 8.96
C ARG A 204 -4.12 -21.97 9.14
N LEU A 205 -5.04 -22.88 8.82
CA LEU A 205 -6.50 -22.68 8.95
C LEU A 205 -7.05 -22.96 10.36
N CYS A 206 -6.20 -23.29 11.33
CA CYS A 206 -6.64 -23.56 12.70
C CYS A 206 -6.93 -22.27 13.46
N PHE A 207 -8.04 -21.58 13.14
CA PHE A 207 -8.44 -20.30 13.74
C PHE A 207 -8.47 -20.34 15.28
N HIS A 208 -8.83 -21.49 15.88
CA HIS A 208 -8.84 -21.64 17.34
C HIS A 208 -7.47 -21.37 17.99
N ARG A 209 -6.37 -21.70 17.32
CA ARG A 209 -4.98 -21.53 17.80
C ARG A 209 -4.41 -20.13 17.58
N TYR A 210 -5.14 -19.23 16.89
CA TYR A 210 -4.68 -17.86 16.66
C TYR A 210 -4.67 -17.08 17.96
N ARG A 211 -3.75 -16.10 18.04
CA ARG A 211 -3.73 -15.12 19.12
C ARG A 211 -5.04 -14.34 19.15
N LEU A 212 -5.45 -13.92 20.34
CA LEU A 212 -6.68 -13.13 20.51
C LEU A 212 -6.68 -11.88 19.60
N GLN A 213 -5.54 -11.18 19.51
CA GLN A 213 -5.36 -10.03 18.63
C GLN A 213 -5.69 -10.36 17.17
N SER A 214 -5.16 -11.46 16.62
CA SER A 214 -5.41 -11.87 15.24
C SER A 214 -6.89 -12.25 15.00
N LYS A 215 -7.53 -12.88 15.99
CA LYS A 215 -8.98 -13.20 15.92
C LYS A 215 -9.81 -11.92 15.86
N VAL A 216 -9.52 -10.96 16.72
CA VAL A 216 -10.22 -9.66 16.76
C VAL A 216 -10.01 -8.90 15.43
N ILE A 217 -8.77 -8.83 14.94
CA ILE A 217 -8.46 -8.16 13.67
C ILE A 217 -9.23 -8.79 12.51
N LEU A 218 -9.23 -10.12 12.39
CA LEU A 218 -9.92 -10.81 11.30
C LEU A 218 -11.45 -10.66 11.40
N ALA A 219 -12.02 -10.78 12.61
CA ALA A 219 -13.46 -10.59 12.84
C ALA A 219 -13.88 -9.14 12.54
N ALA A 220 -13.14 -8.14 13.06
CA ALA A 220 -13.40 -6.74 12.79
C ALA A 220 -13.25 -6.41 11.30
N THR A 221 -12.23 -6.95 10.63
CA THR A 221 -12.05 -6.78 9.19
C THR A 221 -13.23 -7.33 8.40
N ALA A 222 -13.68 -8.54 8.71
CA ALA A 222 -14.85 -9.13 8.05
C ALA A 222 -16.10 -8.28 8.28
N LEU A 223 -16.37 -7.86 9.52
CA LEU A 223 -17.52 -7.05 9.86
C LEU A 223 -17.52 -5.71 9.12
N LEU A 224 -16.37 -5.00 9.13
CA LEU A 224 -16.19 -3.70 8.51
C LEU A 224 -16.17 -3.75 6.97
N ILE A 225 -16.02 -4.91 6.37
CA ILE A 225 -16.19 -5.10 4.93
C ILE A 225 -17.65 -5.49 4.62
N LEU A 226 -18.20 -6.48 5.32
CA LEU A 226 -19.50 -7.04 4.97
C LEU A 226 -20.66 -6.08 5.25
N LEU A 227 -20.65 -5.35 6.37
CA LEU A 227 -21.73 -4.41 6.69
C LEU A 227 -21.82 -3.26 5.69
N PRO A 228 -20.73 -2.48 5.41
CA PRO A 228 -20.81 -1.43 4.40
C PRO A 228 -21.06 -1.99 2.99
N MET A 229 -20.50 -3.14 2.64
CA MET A 229 -20.76 -3.79 1.36
C MET A 229 -22.25 -4.07 1.16
N LEU A 230 -22.93 -4.61 2.18
CA LEU A 230 -24.36 -4.86 2.14
C LEU A 230 -25.16 -3.55 2.01
N TYR A 231 -24.77 -2.52 2.76
CA TYR A 231 -25.38 -1.19 2.66
C TYR A 231 -25.26 -0.62 1.25
N PHE A 232 -24.04 -0.54 0.69
CA PHE A 232 -23.81 -0.02 -0.67
C PHE A 232 -24.56 -0.84 -1.72
N PHE A 233 -24.59 -2.15 -1.58
CA PHE A 233 -25.30 -3.04 -2.50
C PHE A 233 -26.82 -2.82 -2.48
N CYS A 234 -27.43 -2.60 -1.32
CA CYS A 234 -28.88 -2.45 -1.18
C CYS A 234 -29.36 -1.03 -1.48
N PHE A 235 -28.60 -0.02 -1.08
CA PHE A 235 -29.09 1.37 -1.05
C PHE A 235 -28.46 2.26 -2.10
N GLU A 236 -27.14 2.16 -2.36
CA GLU A 236 -26.40 3.10 -3.19
C GLU A 236 -26.34 2.62 -4.66
N PHE A 237 -25.81 1.43 -4.90
CA PHE A 237 -25.59 0.93 -6.25
C PHE A 237 -26.80 0.15 -6.77
N LYS A 238 -27.87 0.86 -7.16
CA LYS A 238 -29.10 0.26 -7.69
C LYS A 238 -29.09 0.03 -9.21
N GLY A 239 -28.17 0.67 -9.94
CA GLY A 239 -28.05 0.57 -11.41
C GLY A 239 -26.95 -0.42 -11.84
N GLY A 240 -27.01 -0.84 -13.10
CA GLY A 240 -26.02 -1.73 -13.69
C GLY A 240 -26.26 -3.23 -13.49
N THR A 241 -25.31 -4.05 -13.90
CA THR A 241 -25.39 -5.51 -13.75
C THR A 241 -25.14 -5.94 -12.30
N LEU A 242 -25.66 -7.10 -11.90
CA LEU A 242 -25.42 -7.65 -10.56
C LEU A 242 -23.92 -7.75 -10.23
N ARG A 243 -23.12 -8.09 -11.24
CA ARG A 243 -21.67 -8.18 -11.12
C ARG A 243 -21.03 -6.84 -10.80
N GLU A 244 -21.39 -5.79 -11.53
CA GLU A 244 -20.88 -4.42 -11.29
C GLU A 244 -21.26 -3.93 -9.91
N ARG A 245 -22.51 -4.12 -9.50
CA ARG A 245 -23.01 -3.74 -8.17
C ARG A 245 -22.20 -4.42 -7.05
N LEU A 246 -21.93 -5.71 -7.18
CA LEU A 246 -21.13 -6.46 -6.20
C LEU A 246 -19.69 -5.95 -6.15
N LEU A 247 -19.05 -5.72 -7.31
CA LEU A 247 -17.68 -5.21 -7.37
C LEU A 247 -17.55 -3.81 -6.76
N LEU A 248 -18.44 -2.89 -7.15
CA LEU A 248 -18.46 -1.53 -6.61
C LEU A 248 -18.72 -1.52 -5.10
N SER A 249 -19.69 -2.30 -4.63
CA SER A 249 -20.01 -2.39 -3.20
C SER A 249 -18.83 -2.95 -2.39
N LEU A 250 -18.15 -3.97 -2.91
CA LEU A 250 -16.95 -4.53 -2.28
C LEU A 250 -15.82 -3.49 -2.27
N PHE A 251 -15.50 -2.90 -3.41
CA PHE A 251 -14.43 -1.92 -3.51
C PHE A 251 -14.67 -0.73 -2.59
N GLN A 252 -15.88 -0.16 -2.62
CA GLN A 252 -16.27 0.97 -1.79
C GLN A 252 -16.35 0.64 -0.29
N SER A 253 -16.49 -0.63 0.08
CA SER A 253 -16.42 -1.05 1.49
C SER A 253 -14.97 -1.21 1.98
N VAL A 254 -14.03 -1.53 1.08
CA VAL A 254 -12.64 -1.79 1.40
C VAL A 254 -11.80 -0.51 1.39
N THR A 255 -11.92 0.31 0.35
CA THR A 255 -11.03 1.47 0.12
C THR A 255 -11.09 2.55 1.20
N PRO A 256 -12.26 2.97 1.77
CA PRO A 256 -12.30 4.02 2.78
C PRO A 256 -11.74 3.61 4.14
N ARG A 257 -11.48 2.32 4.35
CA ARG A 257 -10.91 1.84 5.62
C ARG A 257 -9.50 2.35 5.83
N THR A 258 -8.69 2.37 4.77
CA THR A 258 -7.26 2.67 4.88
C THR A 258 -6.64 3.28 3.63
N ALA A 259 -6.99 2.83 2.42
CA ALA A 259 -6.23 3.13 1.22
C ALA A 259 -6.67 4.40 0.48
N GLY A 260 -7.97 4.65 0.35
CA GLY A 260 -8.50 5.88 -0.27
C GLY A 260 -8.47 5.91 -1.80
N PHE A 261 -8.34 4.77 -2.50
CA PHE A 261 -8.56 4.70 -3.95
C PHE A 261 -10.04 4.95 -4.27
N ASN A 262 -10.30 5.62 -5.41
CA ASN A 262 -11.64 5.86 -5.95
C ASN A 262 -11.90 5.03 -7.20
#